data_6b2321338345718499e97602b3229479
#
_entry.id   6b2321338345718499e97602b3229479
#
_cell.length_a   1.000
_cell.length_b   1.000
_cell.length_c   1.000
_cell.angle_alpha   90.00
_cell.angle_beta   90.00
_cell.angle_gamma   90.00
#
_symmetry.space_group_name_H-M   'P 1'
#
loop_
_entity.id
_entity.type
_entity.pdbx_description
1 polymer ?
#
loop_
_entity_poly.entity_id
_entity_poly.type
_entity_poly.pdbx_seq_one_letter_code
_entity_poly.pdbx_strand_id
1 'polypeptide(L)'
;MTGRVAAFHDAVGRLDYPMLIVTAASGGERSGCLVGFSTQCSIDPPRFLVCISEKNHTFRVAARSQHLAVHFLDRADRPLSLLFGEQTGDETDKFDQCTWTERKGVPVLDGPRAWFVGRVLERVRLGDHVGHLLEPVEGEVRGRLDQLSFQQVKSMEPGHDA
;
A
#
# COMPACT_ATOMS: atom_id res chain seq x y z
N MET A 1 -17.21 -2.33 -20.85
CA MET A 1 -16.28 -3.46 -20.85
C MET A 1 -16.80 -4.53 -21.81
N THR A 2 -15.94 -5.05 -22.67
CA THR A 2 -16.36 -6.10 -23.63
C THR A 2 -16.50 -7.45 -22.93
N GLY A 3 -17.36 -8.33 -23.45
CA GLY A 3 -17.57 -9.67 -22.88
C GLY A 3 -16.30 -10.54 -22.79
N ARG A 4 -15.26 -10.21 -23.58
CA ARG A 4 -14.00 -10.98 -23.60
C ARG A 4 -13.22 -10.88 -22.29
N VAL A 5 -13.31 -9.77 -21.58
CA VAL A 5 -12.59 -9.58 -20.31
C VAL A 5 -13.50 -9.61 -19.08
N ALA A 6 -14.82 -9.75 -19.27
CA ALA A 6 -15.77 -9.78 -18.17
C ALA A 6 -15.50 -10.94 -17.20
N ALA A 7 -15.17 -12.11 -17.72
CA ALA A 7 -14.85 -13.28 -16.88
C ALA A 7 -13.60 -13.06 -16.04
N PHE A 8 -12.59 -12.37 -16.58
CA PHE A 8 -11.39 -12.01 -15.83
C PHE A 8 -11.74 -11.11 -14.65
N HIS A 9 -12.48 -10.03 -14.90
CA HIS A 9 -12.88 -9.11 -13.83
C HIS A 9 -13.77 -9.78 -12.78
N ASP A 10 -14.68 -10.66 -13.20
CA ASP A 10 -15.51 -11.42 -12.28
C ASP A 10 -14.64 -12.34 -11.40
N ALA A 11 -13.70 -13.05 -12.01
CA ALA A 11 -12.81 -13.96 -11.29
C ALA A 11 -11.95 -13.23 -10.26
N VAL A 12 -11.23 -12.16 -10.68
CA VAL A 12 -10.35 -11.42 -9.75
C VAL A 12 -11.13 -10.71 -8.67
N GLY A 13 -12.37 -10.28 -8.94
CA GLY A 13 -13.22 -9.66 -7.93
C GLY A 13 -13.66 -10.62 -6.81
N ARG A 14 -13.54 -11.92 -7.04
CA ARG A 14 -13.87 -12.97 -6.04
C ARG A 14 -12.65 -13.40 -5.23
N LEU A 15 -11.45 -13.00 -5.62
CA LEU A 15 -10.24 -13.34 -4.88
C LEU A 15 -10.17 -12.58 -3.57
N ASP A 16 -9.50 -13.19 -2.62
CA ASP A 16 -9.16 -12.52 -1.38
C ASP A 16 -7.64 -12.41 -1.25
N TYR A 17 -7.17 -11.30 -0.71
CA TYR A 17 -5.75 -11.04 -0.58
C TYR A 17 -5.50 -10.01 0.54
N PRO A 18 -4.26 -9.96 1.09
CA PRO A 18 -3.97 -9.03 2.18
C PRO A 18 -4.07 -7.58 1.74
N MET A 19 -4.60 -6.74 2.61
CA MET A 19 -4.59 -5.30 2.42
C MET A 19 -3.39 -4.69 3.14
N LEU A 20 -2.76 -3.75 2.47
CA LEU A 20 -1.56 -3.08 2.94
C LEU A 20 -1.80 -1.58 2.96
N ILE A 21 -1.07 -0.87 3.82
CA ILE A 21 -0.86 0.57 3.66
C ILE A 21 0.58 0.77 3.22
N VAL A 22 0.77 1.51 2.13
CA VAL A 22 2.09 1.91 1.64
C VAL A 22 2.26 3.39 1.89
N THR A 23 3.37 3.76 2.51
CA THR A 23 3.72 5.15 2.77
C THR A 23 4.99 5.53 2.02
N ALA A 24 5.07 6.80 1.66
CA ALA A 24 6.17 7.37 0.89
C ALA A 24 6.49 8.77 1.39
N ALA A 25 7.71 9.23 1.14
CA ALA A 25 8.10 10.61 1.42
C ALA A 25 9.19 11.06 0.45
N SER A 26 9.12 12.31 0.02
CA SER A 26 10.13 12.95 -0.80
C SER A 26 10.01 14.46 -0.69
N GLY A 27 11.14 15.15 -0.52
CA GLY A 27 11.18 16.62 -0.51
C GLY A 27 10.31 17.25 0.57
N GLY A 28 10.18 16.61 1.74
CA GLY A 28 9.35 17.11 2.84
C GLY A 28 7.86 16.76 2.71
N GLU A 29 7.44 16.15 1.62
CA GLU A 29 6.07 15.69 1.40
C GLU A 29 5.91 14.23 1.77
N ARG A 30 4.87 13.91 2.56
CA ARG A 30 4.51 12.54 2.95
C ARG A 30 3.21 12.16 2.30
N SER A 31 3.06 10.89 1.93
CA SER A 31 1.80 10.36 1.42
C SER A 31 1.67 8.89 1.76
N GLY A 32 0.46 8.39 1.76
CA GLY A 32 0.17 6.98 1.99
C GLY A 32 -1.17 6.60 1.40
N CYS A 33 -1.30 5.33 1.05
CA CYS A 33 -2.55 4.80 0.49
C CYS A 33 -2.74 3.33 0.82
N LEU A 34 -3.99 2.91 0.74
CA LEU A 34 -4.37 1.51 0.87
C LEU A 34 -4.07 0.79 -0.45
N VAL A 35 -3.36 -0.34 -0.37
CA VAL A 35 -2.92 -1.11 -1.53
C VAL A 35 -3.40 -2.55 -1.40
N GLY A 36 -4.03 -3.06 -2.47
CA GLY A 36 -4.41 -4.46 -2.58
C GLY A 36 -3.55 -5.26 -3.55
N PHE A 37 -2.88 -4.61 -4.49
CA PHE A 37 -2.10 -5.30 -5.51
C PHE A 37 -0.64 -5.41 -5.07
N SER A 38 -0.27 -6.57 -4.53
CA SER A 38 1.07 -6.83 -4.01
C SER A 38 1.39 -8.31 -4.03
N THR A 39 2.67 -8.62 -4.03
CA THR A 39 3.13 -10.00 -3.88
C THR A 39 4.60 -10.06 -3.48
N GLN A 40 4.95 -11.07 -2.69
CA GLN A 40 6.33 -11.50 -2.60
C GLN A 40 6.73 -12.12 -3.94
N CYS A 41 7.84 -11.68 -4.52
CA CYS A 41 8.27 -12.14 -5.85
C CYS A 41 9.66 -12.77 -5.87
N SER A 42 10.37 -12.84 -4.74
CA SER A 42 11.62 -13.58 -4.57
C SER A 42 11.86 -13.84 -3.10
N ILE A 43 12.48 -14.98 -2.78
CA ILE A 43 12.83 -15.37 -1.41
C ILE A 43 14.30 -15.05 -1.12
N ASP A 44 15.17 -15.42 -2.03
CA ASP A 44 16.62 -15.20 -1.89
C ASP A 44 17.19 -14.73 -3.25
N PRO A 45 17.49 -13.44 -3.40
CA PRO A 45 17.30 -12.36 -2.43
C PRO A 45 15.82 -12.04 -2.20
N PRO A 46 15.44 -11.51 -1.01
CA PRO A 46 14.05 -11.19 -0.75
C PRO A 46 13.59 -9.98 -1.59
N ARG A 47 12.43 -10.11 -2.21
CA ARG A 47 11.83 -9.07 -3.05
C ARG A 47 10.33 -9.04 -2.84
N PHE A 48 9.78 -7.84 -2.83
CA PHE A 48 8.34 -7.60 -2.70
C PHE A 48 7.89 -6.56 -3.71
N LEU A 49 6.77 -6.79 -4.36
CA LEU A 49 6.19 -5.88 -5.34
C LEU A 49 4.91 -5.26 -4.79
N VAL A 50 4.81 -3.93 -4.85
CA VAL A 50 3.56 -3.21 -4.59
C VAL A 50 3.18 -2.40 -5.81
N CYS A 51 1.89 -2.42 -6.18
CA CYS A 51 1.38 -1.69 -7.33
C CYS A 51 0.49 -0.55 -6.86
N ILE A 52 0.83 0.68 -7.25
CA ILE A 52 0.12 1.89 -6.85
C ILE A 52 -0.58 2.47 -8.08
N SER A 53 -1.87 2.81 -7.94
CA SER A 53 -2.64 3.44 -9.00
C SER A 53 -2.06 4.80 -9.36
N GLU A 54 -1.93 5.07 -10.66
CA GLU A 54 -1.45 6.37 -11.17
C GLU A 54 -2.37 7.53 -10.79
N LYS A 55 -3.63 7.26 -10.45
CA LYS A 55 -4.59 8.27 -10.01
C LYS A 55 -4.46 8.61 -8.52
N ASN A 56 -3.74 7.80 -7.76
CA ASN A 56 -3.55 8.02 -6.33
C ASN A 56 -2.50 9.10 -6.09
N HIS A 57 -2.76 10.02 -5.17
CA HIS A 57 -1.77 11.05 -4.79
C HIS A 57 -0.43 10.44 -4.36
N THR A 58 -0.47 9.32 -3.64
CA THR A 58 0.74 8.61 -3.19
C THR A 58 1.64 8.20 -4.35
N PHE A 59 1.07 7.92 -5.53
CA PHE A 59 1.86 7.59 -6.72
C PHE A 59 2.89 8.69 -7.03
N ARG A 60 2.50 9.96 -6.95
CA ARG A 60 3.38 11.09 -7.27
C ARG A 60 4.54 11.20 -6.28
N VAL A 61 4.29 10.96 -5.00
CA VAL A 61 5.33 11.00 -3.96
C VAL A 61 6.21 9.75 -4.05
N ALA A 62 5.60 8.57 -4.22
CA ALA A 62 6.33 7.30 -4.36
C ALA A 62 7.27 7.29 -5.56
N ALA A 63 6.88 7.96 -6.66
CA ALA A 63 7.72 8.05 -7.86
C ALA A 63 9.05 8.76 -7.62
N ARG A 64 9.14 9.57 -6.56
CA ARG A 64 10.33 10.33 -6.17
C ARG A 64 11.00 9.79 -4.89
N SER A 65 10.44 8.76 -4.29
CA SER A 65 10.92 8.19 -3.02
C SER A 65 11.96 7.12 -3.26
N GLN A 66 13.03 7.10 -2.46
CA GLN A 66 14.04 6.04 -2.51
C GLN A 66 13.60 4.80 -1.73
N HIS A 67 12.76 5.00 -0.72
CA HIS A 67 12.22 3.94 0.13
C HIS A 67 10.72 4.07 0.24
N LEU A 68 10.04 2.95 0.41
CA LEU A 68 8.61 2.89 0.76
C LEU A 68 8.47 2.05 2.03
N ALA A 69 7.52 2.41 2.88
CA ALA A 69 7.16 1.55 4.00
C ALA A 69 5.87 0.79 3.66
N VAL A 70 5.88 -0.50 3.92
CA VAL A 70 4.75 -1.41 3.66
C VAL A 70 4.26 -1.94 5.00
N HIS A 71 2.98 -1.74 5.28
CA HIS A 71 2.34 -2.16 6.52
C HIS A 71 1.32 -3.27 6.21
N PHE A 72 1.52 -4.43 6.81
CA PHE A 72 0.57 -5.54 6.71
C PHE A 72 -0.52 -5.33 7.76
N LEU A 73 -1.77 -5.15 7.32
CA LEU A 73 -2.84 -4.74 8.22
C LEU A 73 -3.48 -5.94 8.92
N ASP A 74 -3.70 -5.76 10.23
CA ASP A 74 -4.53 -6.62 11.07
C ASP A 74 -5.98 -6.11 11.01
N ARG A 75 -6.93 -6.95 11.38
CA ARG A 75 -8.35 -6.54 11.47
C ARG A 75 -8.56 -5.37 12.43
N ALA A 76 -7.72 -5.29 13.48
CA ALA A 76 -7.74 -4.15 14.40
C ALA A 76 -7.32 -2.84 13.75
N ASP A 77 -6.64 -2.88 12.60
CA ASP A 77 -6.20 -1.71 11.85
C ASP A 77 -7.26 -1.18 10.87
N ARG A 78 -8.49 -1.69 10.94
CA ARG A 78 -9.58 -1.22 10.05
C ARG A 78 -9.74 0.31 10.07
N PRO A 79 -9.68 1.01 11.23
CA PRO A 79 -9.74 2.48 11.23
C PRO A 79 -8.63 3.13 10.39
N LEU A 80 -7.40 2.59 10.43
CA LEU A 80 -6.32 3.07 9.58
C LEU A 80 -6.60 2.78 8.11
N SER A 81 -7.17 1.62 7.80
CA SER A 81 -7.51 1.28 6.41
C SER A 81 -8.56 2.24 5.84
N LEU A 82 -9.52 2.67 6.64
CA LEU A 82 -10.50 3.69 6.25
C LEU A 82 -9.84 5.05 6.03
N LEU A 83 -8.95 5.46 6.93
CA LEU A 83 -8.23 6.72 6.81
C LEU A 83 -7.41 6.79 5.52
N PHE A 84 -6.66 5.74 5.21
CA PHE A 84 -5.76 5.72 4.05
C PHE A 84 -6.45 5.28 2.76
N GLY A 85 -7.61 4.63 2.84
CA GLY A 85 -8.35 4.13 1.68
C GLY A 85 -9.48 5.04 1.20
N GLU A 86 -10.15 5.76 2.10
CA GLU A 86 -11.31 6.59 1.77
C GLU A 86 -11.02 8.07 1.63
N GLN A 87 -9.91 8.56 2.19
CA GLN A 87 -9.53 9.97 2.09
C GLN A 87 -8.41 10.15 1.08
N THR A 88 -8.47 11.23 0.31
CA THR A 88 -7.39 11.58 -0.60
C THR A 88 -6.35 12.46 0.09
N GLY A 89 -5.06 12.22 -0.21
CA GLY A 89 -3.96 13.08 0.25
C GLY A 89 -4.00 14.49 -0.33
N ASP A 90 -4.76 14.71 -1.40
CA ASP A 90 -4.96 16.03 -1.99
C ASP A 90 -5.87 16.92 -1.11
N GLU A 91 -6.72 16.32 -0.30
CA GLU A 91 -7.70 17.04 0.54
C GLU A 91 -7.35 17.04 2.02
N THR A 92 -6.66 16.00 2.50
CA THR A 92 -6.44 15.76 3.92
C THR A 92 -5.04 15.25 4.18
N ASP A 93 -4.36 15.83 5.17
CA ASP A 93 -3.12 15.24 5.71
C ASP A 93 -3.48 14.10 6.66
N LYS A 94 -3.38 12.89 6.17
CA LYS A 94 -3.71 11.67 6.93
C LYS A 94 -2.78 11.46 8.13
N PHE A 95 -1.55 11.96 8.05
CA PHE A 95 -0.53 11.77 9.09
C PHE A 95 -0.78 12.63 10.33
N ASP A 96 -1.65 13.65 10.24
CA ASP A 96 -2.10 14.41 11.42
C ASP A 96 -3.15 13.63 12.23
N GLN A 97 -3.72 12.56 11.67
CA GLN A 97 -4.80 11.77 12.27
C GLN A 97 -4.35 10.41 12.80
N CYS A 98 -3.06 10.12 12.77
CA CYS A 98 -2.49 8.89 13.28
C CYS A 98 -1.08 9.14 13.83
N THR A 99 -0.52 8.17 14.52
CA THR A 99 0.85 8.23 15.03
C THR A 99 1.80 7.44 14.13
N TRP A 100 3.01 7.96 13.97
CA TRP A 100 4.01 7.38 13.08
C TRP A 100 5.41 7.80 13.51
N THR A 101 6.40 7.02 13.04
CA THR A 101 7.82 7.26 13.31
C THR A 101 8.57 7.24 11.98
N GLU A 102 9.48 8.18 11.77
CA GLU A 102 10.29 8.19 10.56
C GLU A 102 11.37 7.11 10.62
N ARG A 103 11.47 6.31 9.55
CA ARG A 103 12.53 5.33 9.36
C ARG A 103 12.99 5.34 7.91
N LYS A 104 14.30 5.43 7.68
CA LYS A 104 14.86 5.52 6.32
C LYS A 104 14.23 6.64 5.48
N GLY A 105 13.80 7.71 6.13
CA GLY A 105 13.20 8.86 5.46
C GLY A 105 11.72 8.73 5.13
N VAL A 106 11.05 7.66 5.53
CA VAL A 106 9.61 7.45 5.28
C VAL A 106 8.84 7.22 6.57
N PRO A 107 7.55 7.62 6.62
CA PRO A 107 6.75 7.40 7.82
C PRO A 107 6.34 5.93 7.96
N VAL A 108 6.64 5.37 9.12
CA VAL A 108 6.16 4.04 9.53
C VAL A 108 5.06 4.25 10.55
N LEU A 109 3.87 3.74 10.26
CA LEU A 109 2.71 3.85 11.15
C LEU A 109 2.91 3.00 12.40
N ASP A 110 2.57 3.53 13.57
CA ASP A 110 2.81 2.85 14.85
C ASP A 110 1.79 1.73 15.14
N GLY A 111 0.59 1.83 14.56
CA GLY A 111 -0.48 0.85 14.81
C GLY A 111 -0.24 -0.55 14.26
N PRO A 112 0.11 -0.73 12.99
CA PRO A 112 0.27 -2.04 12.38
C PRO A 112 1.37 -2.88 13.06
N ARG A 113 1.06 -4.16 13.30
CA ARG A 113 1.97 -5.09 13.99
C ARG A 113 3.10 -5.59 13.12
N ALA A 114 2.91 -5.55 11.79
CA ALA A 114 3.89 -6.05 10.84
C ALA A 114 4.12 -5.01 9.76
N TRP A 115 5.40 -4.67 9.54
CA TRP A 115 5.79 -3.70 8.52
C TRP A 115 7.22 -3.95 8.07
N PHE A 116 7.55 -3.46 6.90
CA PHE A 116 8.94 -3.33 6.48
C PHE A 116 9.14 -2.05 5.68
N VAL A 117 10.36 -1.56 5.68
CA VAL A 117 10.81 -0.51 4.77
C VAL A 117 11.61 -1.19 3.67
N GLY A 118 11.27 -0.89 2.42
CA GLY A 118 11.96 -1.40 1.25
C GLY A 118 12.60 -0.30 0.44
N ARG A 119 13.81 -0.57 -0.06
CA ARG A 119 14.46 0.29 -1.03
C ARG A 119 13.87 0.01 -2.41
N VAL A 120 13.50 1.05 -3.14
CA VAL A 120 12.96 0.91 -4.50
C VAL A 120 14.08 0.56 -5.45
N LEU A 121 14.02 -0.63 -6.05
CA LEU A 121 14.98 -1.11 -7.04
C LEU A 121 14.57 -0.74 -8.45
N GLU A 122 13.28 -0.82 -8.75
CA GLU A 122 12.75 -0.64 -10.09
C GLU A 122 11.29 -0.20 -10.01
N ARG A 123 10.87 0.60 -10.96
CA ARG A 123 9.47 0.97 -11.17
C ARG A 123 9.05 0.49 -12.54
N VAL A 124 7.93 -0.24 -12.62
CA VAL A 124 7.43 -0.84 -13.86
C VAL A 124 6.01 -0.37 -14.11
N ARG A 125 5.78 0.25 -15.24
CA ARG A 125 4.44 0.63 -15.67
C ARG A 125 3.70 -0.62 -16.17
N LEU A 126 2.61 -0.98 -15.48
CA LEU A 126 1.88 -2.23 -15.73
C LEU A 126 0.55 -2.01 -16.46
N GLY A 127 0.03 -0.81 -16.45
CA GLY A 127 -1.26 -0.40 -17.00
C GLY A 127 -1.61 0.92 -16.33
N ASP A 128 -2.70 0.97 -15.57
CA ASP A 128 -3.07 2.12 -14.74
C ASP A 128 -2.42 2.07 -13.34
N HIS A 129 -1.60 1.07 -13.08
CA HIS A 129 -0.80 0.92 -11.87
C HIS A 129 0.68 0.82 -12.21
N VAL A 130 1.52 1.33 -11.31
CA VAL A 130 2.97 1.20 -11.40
C VAL A 130 3.45 0.26 -10.31
N GLY A 131 4.16 -0.78 -10.71
CA GLY A 131 4.79 -1.73 -9.80
C GLY A 131 6.10 -1.15 -9.26
N HIS A 132 6.25 -1.17 -7.94
CA HIS A 132 7.47 -0.78 -7.23
C HIS A 132 8.11 -2.04 -6.67
N LEU A 133 9.25 -2.42 -7.24
CA LEU A 133 10.02 -3.59 -6.76
C LEU A 133 10.88 -3.16 -5.60
N LEU A 134 10.67 -3.80 -4.45
CA LEU A 134 11.29 -3.42 -3.19
C LEU A 134 12.27 -4.48 -2.70
N GLU A 135 13.42 -4.00 -2.22
CA GLU A 135 14.35 -4.78 -1.41
C GLU A 135 14.10 -4.43 0.06
N PRO A 136 13.62 -5.39 0.88
CA PRO A 136 13.44 -5.12 2.30
C PRO A 136 14.77 -4.78 2.99
N VAL A 137 14.80 -3.68 3.73
CA VAL A 137 16.01 -3.22 4.43
C VAL A 137 15.84 -3.11 5.94
N GLU A 138 14.60 -3.00 6.43
CA GLU A 138 14.26 -2.92 7.84
C GLU A 138 12.84 -3.40 8.03
N GLY A 139 12.52 -4.03 9.14
CA GLY A 139 11.16 -4.47 9.41
C GLY A 139 10.95 -5.01 10.81
N GLU A 140 9.69 -5.20 11.17
CA GLU A 140 9.29 -5.70 12.47
C GLU A 140 7.97 -6.47 12.36
N VAL A 141 7.84 -7.53 13.16
CA VAL A 141 6.58 -8.24 13.37
C VAL A 141 6.38 -8.38 14.88
N ARG A 142 5.23 -7.88 15.37
CA ARG A 142 4.87 -7.93 16.78
C ARG A 142 3.64 -8.82 16.98
N GLY A 143 3.83 -9.97 17.62
CA GLY A 143 2.74 -10.89 17.93
C GLY A 143 2.13 -11.53 16.69
N ARG A 144 0.89 -11.98 16.85
CA ARG A 144 0.14 -12.67 15.79
C ARG A 144 -0.58 -11.67 14.90
N LEU A 145 -0.50 -11.87 13.59
CA LEU A 145 -1.22 -11.09 12.60
C LEU A 145 -2.53 -11.80 12.23
N ASP A 146 -3.67 -11.14 12.51
CA ASP A 146 -4.99 -11.53 12.03
C ASP A 146 -5.33 -10.63 10.84
N GLN A 147 -4.97 -11.08 9.67
CA GLN A 147 -4.89 -10.30 8.44
C GLN A 147 -6.21 -9.67 8.03
N LEU A 148 -6.17 -8.35 7.75
CA LEU A 148 -7.26 -7.64 7.07
C LEU A 148 -7.17 -7.93 5.57
N SER A 149 -8.28 -8.36 4.98
CA SER A 149 -8.31 -8.80 3.59
C SER A 149 -9.17 -7.91 2.70
N PHE A 150 -8.99 -8.05 1.39
CA PHE A 150 -9.75 -7.33 0.38
C PHE A 150 -11.27 -7.50 0.54
N GLN A 151 -11.74 -8.72 0.75
CA GLN A 151 -13.19 -8.99 0.87
C GLN A 151 -13.81 -8.27 2.07
N GLN A 152 -13.01 -7.93 3.07
CA GLN A 152 -13.45 -7.19 4.27
C GLN A 152 -13.52 -5.68 4.04
N VAL A 153 -12.87 -5.14 3.00
CA VAL A 153 -12.80 -3.70 2.74
C VAL A 153 -13.34 -3.28 1.38
N LYS A 154 -13.76 -4.22 0.52
CA LYS A 154 -14.17 -3.91 -0.85
C LYS A 154 -15.39 -2.98 -0.95
N SER A 155 -16.16 -2.82 0.13
CA SER A 155 -17.32 -1.91 0.20
C SER A 155 -16.92 -0.48 0.58
N MET A 156 -15.64 -0.19 0.82
CA MET A 156 -15.17 1.15 1.17
C MET A 156 -15.26 2.08 -0.04
N GLU A 157 -15.62 3.34 0.21
CA GLU A 157 -15.61 4.39 -0.81
C GLU A 157 -14.17 4.87 -1.03
N PRO A 158 -13.59 4.73 -2.24
CA PRO A 158 -12.23 5.20 -2.48
C PRO A 158 -12.16 6.74 -2.47
N GLY A 159 -11.02 7.28 -2.06
CA GLY A 159 -10.76 8.72 -2.09
C GLY A 159 -10.43 9.25 -3.49
N HIS A 160 -10.37 8.38 -4.50
CA HIS A 160 -10.11 8.69 -5.90
C HIS A 160 -10.71 7.61 -6.80
N ASP A 161 -10.80 7.88 -8.09
CA ASP A 161 -11.21 6.87 -9.07
C ASP A 161 -10.10 5.81 -9.20
N ALA A 162 -10.50 4.59 -9.36
CA ALA A 162 -9.58 3.48 -9.55
C ALA A 162 -9.00 3.45 -10.97
#